data_0648f44ea4dad2c32509cd5f796625d9
#
_entry.id   0648f44ea4dad2c32509cd5f796625d9
#
_cell.length_a   1.000
_cell.length_b   1.000
_cell.length_c   1.000
_cell.angle_alpha   90.00
_cell.angle_beta   90.00
_cell.angle_gamma   90.00
#
_symmetry.space_group_name_H-M   'P 1'
#
loop_
_entity.id
_entity.type
_entity.pdbx_description
1 polymer ?
#
loop_
_entity_poly.entity_id
_entity_poly.type
_entity_poly.pdbx_seq_one_letter_code
_entity_poly.pdbx_strand_id
1 'polypeptide(L)'
;MIRKVVYFSMQVPNRPGVGVEMLKSIAKGKQNLLAFTGFPNGAKAQVDFVPAKPVEFARGAKKHGAKLGKKKTAFLVQGEDRVGALLRVLDKLAKAKINMVAMDAVTAGSRRFGAIFWVKPKDVARTSRLLRAK
;
A
#
# COMPACT_ATOMS: atom_id res chain seq x y z
N MET A 1 7.54 -13.33 3.50
CA MET A 1 7.27 -13.16 2.07
C MET A 1 7.24 -11.68 1.71
N ILE A 2 7.87 -11.30 0.63
CA ILE A 2 7.87 -9.93 0.14
C ILE A 2 7.38 -9.95 -1.30
N ARG A 3 6.46 -9.06 -1.66
CA ARG A 3 5.97 -8.94 -3.03
C ARG A 3 5.69 -7.51 -3.44
N LYS A 4 5.82 -7.26 -4.72
CA LYS A 4 5.39 -6.00 -5.30
C LYS A 4 3.87 -5.96 -5.36
N VAL A 5 3.31 -4.83 -5.00
CA VAL A 5 1.86 -4.60 -5.12
C VAL A 5 1.62 -3.28 -5.84
N VAL A 6 0.51 -3.21 -6.53
CA VAL A 6 0.09 -1.99 -7.22
C VAL A 6 -0.77 -1.17 -6.27
N TYR A 7 -0.55 0.14 -6.24
CA TYR A 7 -1.43 1.02 -5.51
C TYR A 7 -1.84 2.23 -6.32
N PHE A 8 -2.97 2.80 -5.93
CA PHE A 8 -3.51 4.03 -6.52
C PHE A 8 -3.79 5.02 -5.41
N SER A 9 -3.47 6.28 -5.64
CA SER A 9 -3.76 7.37 -4.72
C SER A 9 -4.98 8.15 -5.16
N MET A 10 -5.69 8.72 -4.21
CA MET A 10 -6.85 9.57 -4.47
C MET A 10 -6.90 10.68 -3.42
N GLN A 11 -7.20 11.89 -3.86
CA GLN A 11 -7.43 13.02 -2.96
C GLN A 11 -8.93 13.12 -2.68
N VAL A 12 -9.28 13.28 -1.42
CA VAL A 12 -10.68 13.36 -0.97
C VAL A 12 -10.83 14.49 0.05
N PRO A 13 -12.05 14.99 0.29
CA PRO A 13 -12.28 15.95 1.36
C PRO A 13 -11.87 15.35 2.72
N ASN A 14 -11.20 16.15 3.55
CA ASN A 14 -10.82 15.73 4.90
C ASN A 14 -11.96 16.02 5.87
N ARG A 15 -12.94 15.12 5.91
CA ARG A 15 -14.10 15.21 6.81
C ARG A 15 -14.59 13.83 7.23
N PRO A 16 -15.25 13.73 8.40
CA PRO A 16 -15.81 12.46 8.85
C PRO A 16 -16.77 11.85 7.84
N GLY A 17 -16.73 10.52 7.71
CA GLY A 17 -17.65 9.77 6.86
C GLY A 17 -17.18 9.52 5.43
N VAL A 18 -16.21 10.27 4.92
CA VAL A 18 -15.70 10.05 3.56
C VAL A 18 -15.12 8.66 3.39
N GLY A 19 -14.33 8.20 4.37
CA GLY A 19 -13.75 6.86 4.34
C GLY A 19 -14.80 5.77 4.31
N VAL A 20 -15.89 5.95 5.06
CA VAL A 20 -17.01 4.99 5.07
C VAL A 20 -17.65 4.91 3.69
N GLU A 21 -17.94 6.04 3.07
CA GLU A 21 -18.53 6.09 1.72
C GLU A 21 -17.65 5.39 0.69
N MET A 22 -16.35 5.65 0.76
CA MET A 22 -15.38 5.03 -0.15
C MET A 22 -15.33 3.51 0.01
N LEU A 23 -15.23 3.03 1.25
CA LEU A 23 -15.15 1.59 1.53
C LEU A 23 -16.46 0.86 1.20
N LYS A 24 -17.60 1.50 1.38
CA LYS A 24 -18.89 0.94 0.95
C LYS A 24 -18.93 0.74 -0.56
N SER A 25 -18.46 1.71 -1.31
CA SER A 25 -18.40 1.62 -2.78
C SER A 25 -17.51 0.46 -3.24
N ILE A 26 -16.33 0.33 -2.62
CA ILE A 26 -15.39 -0.75 -2.92
C ILE A 26 -15.99 -2.11 -2.60
N ALA A 27 -16.61 -2.24 -1.42
CA ALA A 27 -17.27 -3.48 -0.99
C ALA A 27 -18.42 -3.87 -1.91
N LYS A 28 -19.20 -2.89 -2.36
CA LYS A 28 -20.29 -3.11 -3.31
C LYS A 28 -19.79 -3.67 -4.63
N GLY A 29 -18.62 -3.22 -5.08
CA GLY A 29 -17.95 -3.76 -6.26
C GLY A 29 -17.24 -5.09 -6.03
N LYS A 30 -17.35 -5.66 -4.82
CA LYS A 30 -16.70 -6.92 -4.43
C LYS A 30 -15.18 -6.92 -4.60
N GLN A 31 -14.58 -5.74 -4.41
CA GLN A 31 -13.14 -5.59 -4.48
C GLN A 31 -12.52 -5.75 -3.09
N ASN A 32 -11.48 -6.56 -3.00
CA ASN A 32 -10.72 -6.71 -1.76
C ASN A 32 -9.45 -5.85 -1.81
N LEU A 33 -9.11 -5.28 -0.67
CA LEU A 33 -7.89 -4.48 -0.52
C LEU A 33 -6.86 -5.26 0.30
N LEU A 34 -5.62 -5.23 -0.16
CA LEU A 34 -4.48 -5.78 0.59
C LEU A 34 -3.99 -4.77 1.62
N ALA A 35 -4.14 -3.48 1.33
CA ALA A 35 -3.83 -2.39 2.24
C ALA A 35 -4.67 -1.17 1.88
N PHE A 36 -4.87 -0.33 2.86
CA PHE A 36 -5.61 0.92 2.74
C PHE A 36 -4.98 1.89 3.71
N THR A 37 -4.51 3.02 3.21
CA THR A 37 -3.88 4.03 4.06
C THR A 37 -4.53 5.38 3.80
N GLY A 38 -4.56 6.21 4.81
CA GLY A 38 -5.12 7.55 4.69
C GLY A 38 -4.45 8.50 5.64
N PHE A 39 -4.21 9.72 5.20
CA PHE A 39 -3.60 10.75 6.02
C PHE A 39 -3.99 12.14 5.52
N PRO A 40 -4.04 13.13 6.44
CA PRO A 40 -4.35 14.50 6.06
C PRO A 40 -3.30 15.08 5.11
N ASN A 41 -3.76 15.90 4.18
CA ASN A 41 -2.89 16.63 3.26
C ASN A 41 -3.52 18.02 3.03
N GLY A 42 -3.31 18.92 3.97
CA GLY A 42 -3.94 20.23 3.97
C GLY A 42 -5.45 20.12 4.20
N ALA A 43 -6.23 20.78 3.36
CA ALA A 43 -7.71 20.75 3.43
C ALA A 43 -8.30 19.42 2.90
N LYS A 44 -7.45 18.58 2.32
CA LYS A 44 -7.84 17.29 1.77
C LYS A 44 -7.18 16.17 2.55
N ALA A 45 -7.56 14.94 2.25
CA ALA A 45 -6.87 13.75 2.69
C ALA A 45 -6.41 12.96 1.47
N GLN A 46 -5.25 12.35 1.59
CA GLN A 46 -4.79 11.39 0.58
C GLN A 46 -5.13 10.00 1.05
N VAL A 47 -5.67 9.21 0.14
CA VAL A 47 -5.99 7.81 0.40
C VAL A 47 -5.25 6.96 -0.62
N ASP A 48 -4.56 5.93 -0.15
CA ASP A 48 -3.89 4.97 -1.02
C ASP A 48 -4.61 3.63 -0.93
N PHE A 49 -4.97 3.09 -2.09
CA PHE A 49 -5.62 1.78 -2.20
C PHE A 49 -4.65 0.78 -2.78
N VAL A 50 -4.49 -0.35 -2.11
CA VAL A 50 -3.72 -1.49 -2.64
C VAL A 50 -4.70 -2.63 -2.90
N PRO A 51 -5.30 -2.67 -4.10
CA PRO A 51 -6.30 -3.70 -4.40
C PRO A 51 -5.66 -5.06 -4.66
N ALA A 52 -6.40 -6.11 -4.33
CA ALA A 52 -5.98 -7.48 -4.64
C ALA A 52 -5.94 -7.71 -6.16
N LYS A 53 -6.85 -7.06 -6.89
CA LYS A 53 -6.95 -7.16 -8.35
C LYS A 53 -6.90 -5.76 -8.98
N PRO A 54 -5.70 -5.24 -9.24
CA PRO A 54 -5.54 -3.84 -9.68
C PRO A 54 -6.27 -3.48 -10.96
N VAL A 55 -6.25 -4.35 -11.96
CA VAL A 55 -6.89 -4.06 -13.26
C VAL A 55 -8.41 -3.93 -13.10
N GLU A 56 -9.02 -4.86 -12.39
CA GLU A 56 -10.46 -4.84 -12.12
C GLU A 56 -10.85 -3.64 -11.26
N PHE A 57 -10.03 -3.33 -10.26
CA PHE A 57 -10.24 -2.19 -9.38
C PHE A 57 -10.24 -0.87 -10.16
N ALA A 58 -9.23 -0.66 -11.01
CA ALA A 58 -9.11 0.56 -11.83
C ALA A 58 -10.27 0.68 -12.80
N ARG A 59 -10.69 -0.42 -13.41
CA ARG A 59 -11.83 -0.46 -14.34
C ARG A 59 -13.13 -0.07 -13.61
N GLY A 60 -13.35 -0.64 -12.44
CA GLY A 60 -14.53 -0.33 -11.62
C GLY A 60 -14.55 1.12 -11.17
N ALA A 61 -13.41 1.64 -10.73
CA ALA A 61 -13.28 3.03 -10.32
C ALA A 61 -13.60 3.99 -11.47
N LYS A 62 -13.06 3.73 -12.65
CA LYS A 62 -13.32 4.53 -13.85
C LYS A 62 -14.81 4.50 -14.22
N LYS A 63 -15.43 3.33 -14.16
CA LYS A 63 -16.86 3.16 -14.46
C LYS A 63 -17.73 4.00 -13.54
N HIS A 64 -17.34 4.17 -12.27
CA HIS A 64 -18.07 4.96 -11.29
C HIS A 64 -17.59 6.40 -11.19
N GLY A 65 -16.77 6.87 -12.13
CA GLY A 65 -16.32 8.26 -12.19
C GLY A 65 -15.25 8.65 -11.17
N ALA A 66 -14.62 7.69 -10.50
CA ALA A 66 -13.55 7.98 -9.56
C ALA A 66 -12.27 8.38 -10.28
N LYS A 67 -11.60 9.41 -9.75
CA LYS A 67 -10.34 9.91 -10.33
C LYS A 67 -9.16 9.32 -9.55
N LEU A 68 -8.72 8.15 -9.96
CA LEU A 68 -7.53 7.54 -9.41
C LEU A 68 -6.28 8.18 -10.00
N GLY A 69 -5.24 8.32 -9.18
CA GLY A 69 -3.91 8.68 -9.66
C GLY A 69 -3.29 7.57 -10.50
N LYS A 70 -2.05 7.80 -10.92
CA LYS A 70 -1.32 6.82 -11.72
C LYS A 70 -1.10 5.53 -10.92
N LYS A 71 -1.07 4.43 -11.64
CA LYS A 71 -0.64 3.13 -11.11
C LYS A 71 0.80 3.24 -10.62
N LYS A 72 1.04 2.89 -9.35
CA LYS A 72 2.36 2.92 -8.71
C LYS A 72 2.63 1.59 -8.02
N THR A 73 3.88 1.40 -7.59
CA THR A 73 4.31 0.16 -6.94
C THR A 73 4.69 0.42 -5.48
N ALA A 74 4.23 -0.46 -4.61
CA ALA A 74 4.67 -0.55 -3.21
C ALA A 74 5.15 -1.98 -2.94
N PHE A 75 5.65 -2.21 -1.73
CA PHE A 75 6.12 -3.53 -1.31
C PHE A 75 5.36 -3.98 -0.08
N LEU A 76 4.79 -5.16 -0.16
CA LEU A 76 4.07 -5.80 0.93
C LEU A 76 4.95 -6.87 1.55
N VAL A 77 5.10 -6.81 2.87
CA VAL A 77 5.88 -7.77 3.64
C VAL A 77 4.93 -8.50 4.58
N GLN A 78 4.97 -9.82 4.58
CA GLN A 78 4.18 -10.62 5.49
C GLN A 78 5.08 -11.69 6.11
N GLY A 79 4.93 -11.93 7.39
CA GLY A 79 5.77 -12.88 8.07
C GLY A 79 5.31 -13.21 9.47
N GLU A 80 6.14 -13.97 10.16
CA GLU A 80 5.92 -14.33 11.56
C GLU A 80 6.23 -13.13 12.45
N ASP A 81 5.32 -12.85 13.37
CA ASP A 81 5.47 -11.76 14.33
C ASP A 81 6.45 -12.18 15.43
N ARG A 82 7.61 -11.55 15.43
CA ARG A 82 8.66 -11.77 16.42
C ARG A 82 9.51 -10.52 16.57
N VAL A 83 10.23 -10.44 17.67
CA VAL A 83 11.13 -9.32 17.93
C VAL A 83 12.12 -9.18 16.76
N GLY A 84 12.21 -7.99 16.21
CA GLY A 84 13.14 -7.71 15.11
C GLY A 84 12.77 -8.26 13.75
N ALA A 85 11.51 -8.67 13.54
CA ALA A 85 11.07 -9.27 12.27
C ALA A 85 11.38 -8.42 11.03
N LEU A 86 11.30 -7.09 11.16
CA LEU A 86 11.58 -6.18 10.05
C LEU A 86 13.04 -5.80 9.90
N LEU A 87 13.86 -6.08 10.91
CA LEU A 87 15.26 -5.64 10.92
C LEU A 87 16.03 -6.09 9.68
N ARG A 88 15.82 -7.33 9.25
CA ARG A 88 16.50 -7.88 8.06
C ARG A 88 16.17 -7.09 6.79
N VAL A 89 14.91 -6.71 6.62
CA VAL A 89 14.49 -5.93 5.45
C VAL A 89 15.10 -4.54 5.50
N LEU A 90 14.99 -3.87 6.63
CA LEU A 90 15.53 -2.52 6.81
C LEU A 90 17.05 -2.49 6.65
N ASP A 91 17.75 -3.49 7.18
CA ASP A 91 19.20 -3.59 7.06
C ASP A 91 19.65 -3.72 5.59
N LYS A 92 18.97 -4.56 4.83
CA LYS A 92 19.26 -4.72 3.41
C LYS A 92 19.06 -3.42 2.62
N LEU A 93 17.98 -2.73 2.90
CA LEU A 93 17.70 -1.44 2.25
C LEU A 93 18.76 -0.40 2.62
N ALA A 94 19.13 -0.33 3.89
CA ALA A 94 20.15 0.60 4.36
C ALA A 94 21.52 0.34 3.73
N LYS A 95 21.94 -0.91 3.67
CA LYS A 95 23.21 -1.29 3.05
C LYS A 95 23.25 -0.98 1.56
N ALA A 96 22.11 -1.05 0.90
CA ALA A 96 21.98 -0.70 -0.53
C ALA A 96 21.75 0.81 -0.74
N LYS A 97 21.71 1.60 0.34
CA LYS A 97 21.45 3.03 0.29
C LYS A 97 20.12 3.38 -0.36
N ILE A 98 19.11 2.58 -0.08
CA ILE A 98 17.75 2.80 -0.54
C ILE A 98 16.95 3.42 0.61
N ASN A 99 16.46 4.64 0.40
CA ASN A 99 15.57 5.30 1.36
C ASN A 99 14.14 4.88 1.13
N MET A 100 13.43 4.58 2.22
CA MET A 100 11.99 4.42 2.17
C MET A 100 11.33 5.78 2.24
N VAL A 101 10.27 5.95 1.46
CA VAL A 101 9.42 7.14 1.50
C VAL A 101 8.47 7.06 2.70
N ALA A 102 7.96 5.87 2.96
CA ALA A 102 7.06 5.60 4.09
C ALA A 102 7.04 4.11 4.38
N MET A 103 6.65 3.76 5.59
CA MET A 103 6.47 2.37 6.00
C MET A 103 5.46 2.29 7.14
N ASP A 104 4.55 1.34 7.04
CA ASP A 104 3.62 0.98 8.11
C ASP A 104 3.71 -0.51 8.36
N ALA A 105 3.68 -0.90 9.62
CA ALA A 105 3.71 -2.29 10.03
C ALA A 105 2.75 -2.52 11.18
N VAL A 106 2.08 -3.65 11.18
CA VAL A 106 1.08 -3.97 12.17
C VAL A 106 1.00 -5.48 12.40
N THR A 107 0.73 -5.88 13.63
CA THR A 107 0.44 -7.29 13.93
C THR A 107 -0.96 -7.63 13.40
N ALA A 108 -1.12 -8.84 12.90
CA ALA A 108 -2.38 -9.26 12.26
C ALA A 108 -3.06 -10.42 13.00
N GLY A 109 -2.62 -10.71 14.22
CA GLY A 109 -3.10 -11.88 14.96
C GLY A 109 -2.44 -13.18 14.48
N SER A 110 -2.72 -14.27 15.16
CA SER A 110 -2.17 -15.61 14.81
C SER A 110 -0.65 -15.61 14.61
N ARG A 111 0.06 -14.82 15.40
CA ARG A 111 1.53 -14.68 15.33
C ARG A 111 2.03 -14.18 13.99
N ARG A 112 1.21 -13.42 13.28
CA ARG A 112 1.56 -12.86 11.97
C ARG A 112 1.66 -11.34 12.04
N PHE A 113 2.48 -10.78 11.17
CA PHE A 113 2.51 -9.34 10.94
C PHE A 113 2.40 -9.05 9.46
N GLY A 114 1.98 -7.83 9.16
CA GLY A 114 2.02 -7.28 7.82
C GLY A 114 2.70 -5.93 7.84
N ALA A 115 3.40 -5.61 6.77
CA ALA A 115 4.00 -4.30 6.58
C ALA A 115 3.88 -3.90 5.13
N ILE A 116 3.78 -2.61 4.90
CA ILE A 116 3.82 -2.04 3.55
C ILE A 116 4.81 -0.90 3.57
N PHE A 117 5.62 -0.79 2.52
CA PHE A 117 6.53 0.32 2.40
C PHE A 117 6.65 0.80 0.96
N TRP A 118 7.06 2.04 0.83
CA TRP A 118 7.20 2.73 -0.44
C TRP A 118 8.62 3.23 -0.59
N VAL A 119 9.13 3.12 -1.81
CA VAL A 119 10.41 3.73 -2.21
C VAL A 119 10.16 4.65 -3.38
N LYS A 120 11.12 5.50 -3.71
CA LYS A 120 11.01 6.34 -4.90
C LYS A 120 10.90 5.47 -6.16
N PRO A 121 10.19 5.94 -7.18
CA PRO A 121 10.04 5.18 -8.44
C PRO A 121 11.37 4.68 -9.03
N LYS A 122 12.42 5.48 -8.96
CA LYS A 122 13.76 5.11 -9.44
C LYS A 122 14.36 3.92 -8.72
N ASP A 123 13.92 3.63 -7.50
CA ASP A 123 14.46 2.56 -6.66
C ASP A 123 13.63 1.28 -6.67
N VAL A 124 12.47 1.28 -7.33
CA VAL A 124 11.56 0.12 -7.35
C VAL A 124 12.21 -1.13 -7.91
N ALA A 125 12.82 -1.05 -9.08
CA ALA A 125 13.45 -2.22 -9.72
C ALA A 125 14.60 -2.77 -8.87
N ARG A 126 15.44 -1.88 -8.33
CA ARG A 126 16.57 -2.25 -7.49
C ARG A 126 16.11 -2.90 -6.18
N THR A 127 15.08 -2.33 -5.54
CA THR A 127 14.49 -2.88 -4.32
C THR A 127 13.91 -4.27 -4.58
N SER A 128 13.20 -4.42 -5.69
CA SER A 128 12.59 -5.70 -6.06
C SER A 128 13.63 -6.83 -6.20
N ARG A 129 14.73 -6.53 -6.87
CA ARG A 129 15.84 -7.51 -7.02
C ARG A 129 16.51 -7.80 -5.69
N LEU A 130 16.80 -6.76 -4.91
CA LEU A 130 17.49 -6.88 -3.63
C LEU A 130 16.73 -7.77 -2.65
N LEU A 131 15.43 -7.59 -2.57
CA LEU A 131 14.56 -8.30 -1.64
C LEU A 131 13.95 -9.57 -2.23
N ARG A 132 14.24 -9.88 -3.49
CA ARG A 132 13.63 -11.00 -4.22
C ARG A 132 12.11 -10.95 -4.15
N ALA A 133 11.56 -9.76 -4.35
CA ALA A 133 10.11 -9.55 -4.30
C ALA A 133 9.42 -10.20 -5.50
N LYS A 134 8.30 -10.84 -5.21
CA LYS A 134 7.50 -11.53 -6.24
C LYS A 134 6.44 -10.67 -6.91
#